data_27ab0bd354863d651833fb1015c2730b
#
_entry.id   27ab0bd354863d651833fb1015c2730b
#
_cell.length_a   1.000
_cell.length_b   1.000
_cell.length_c   1.000
_cell.angle_alpha   90.00
_cell.angle_beta   90.00
_cell.angle_gamma   90.00
#
_symmetry.space_group_name_H-M   'P 1'
#
loop_
_entity.id
_entity.type
_entity.pdbx_description
1 polymer ?
#
loop_
_entity_poly.entity_id
_entity_poly.type
_entity_poly.pdbx_seq_one_letter_code
_entity_poly.pdbx_strand_id
1 'polypeptide(L)'
;MTALDLLKPYAGLRVLVTGGASGIGLAIADAFAECGGKVHVCDASEKALAMLAGRPSRAALGTTLADVADPAAVERVFADIARTLGGLDVLVNNAGIAGPTGGIDEIDPAQWEQTVAINLNAQFQFARRAVPMLRDAPHGGAIIALSSVAGRLGYAFRTPYSATKWAVVGLVKSLAIELGPLGIRVNAIQPGIVRGPRMRRVIEARAAQLGIDYDQMEARYLEKISLRRMTDPDEIAATALFLCSPGGHGISGQAISVCGNVETL
;
A
#
# COMPACT_ATOMS: atom_id res chain seq x y z
N MET A 1 2.00 21.37 -22.25
CA MET A 1 2.28 20.14 -21.48
C MET A 1 2.48 19.03 -22.48
N THR A 2 3.63 18.37 -22.49
CA THR A 2 3.92 17.23 -23.37
C THR A 2 3.28 15.95 -22.78
N ALA A 3 3.20 14.87 -23.58
CA ALA A 3 2.77 13.57 -23.06
C ALA A 3 3.65 13.06 -21.92
N LEU A 4 4.96 13.39 -21.93
CA LEU A 4 5.88 13.04 -20.86
C LEU A 4 5.61 13.82 -19.57
N ASP A 5 5.19 15.08 -19.68
CA ASP A 5 4.83 15.88 -18.51
C ASP A 5 3.58 15.32 -17.81
N LEU A 6 2.69 14.68 -18.56
CA LEU A 6 1.50 14.02 -18.00
C LEU A 6 1.82 12.78 -17.15
N LEU A 7 2.97 12.16 -17.36
CA LEU A 7 3.38 10.94 -16.66
C LEU A 7 4.13 11.20 -15.35
N LYS A 8 4.54 12.43 -15.09
CA LYS A 8 5.27 12.80 -13.87
C LYS A 8 4.33 13.46 -12.85
N PRO A 9 4.36 13.04 -11.58
CA PRO A 9 3.72 13.79 -10.50
C PRO A 9 4.24 15.22 -10.43
N TYR A 10 3.44 16.14 -9.90
CA TYR A 10 3.90 17.50 -9.60
C TYR A 10 5.04 17.45 -8.57
N ALA A 11 6.05 18.29 -8.76
CA ALA A 11 7.09 18.46 -7.77
C ALA A 11 6.53 19.11 -6.50
N GLY A 12 7.10 18.73 -5.34
CA GLY A 12 6.69 19.30 -4.05
C GLY A 12 5.42 18.69 -3.46
N LEU A 13 4.84 17.63 -4.07
CA LEU A 13 3.72 16.90 -3.46
C LEU A 13 4.05 16.47 -2.03
N ARG A 14 3.14 16.70 -1.10
CA ARG A 14 3.21 16.28 0.29
C ARG A 14 2.55 14.91 0.41
N VAL A 15 3.34 13.90 0.73
CA VAL A 15 2.94 12.49 0.64
C VAL A 15 3.08 11.80 1.99
N LEU A 16 2.03 11.12 2.45
CA LEU A 16 2.09 10.18 3.57
C LEU A 16 2.03 8.76 3.06
N VAL A 17 2.95 7.90 3.50
CA VAL A 17 2.93 6.46 3.23
C VAL A 17 2.88 5.68 4.54
N THR A 18 1.82 4.91 4.77
CA THR A 18 1.71 4.03 5.94
C THR A 18 2.42 2.70 5.69
N GLY A 19 3.10 2.14 6.70
CA GLY A 19 3.97 0.97 6.51
C GLY A 19 5.10 1.26 5.51
N GLY A 20 5.64 2.49 5.54
CA GLY A 20 6.53 3.03 4.52
C GLY A 20 8.02 2.77 4.75
N ALA A 21 8.41 2.08 5.83
CA ALA A 21 9.82 1.86 6.14
C ALA A 21 10.43 0.62 5.45
N SER A 22 9.63 -0.16 4.72
CA SER A 22 10.12 -1.36 4.02
C SER A 22 9.23 -1.76 2.84
N GLY A 23 9.75 -2.66 1.99
CA GLY A 23 9.00 -3.30 0.92
C GLY A 23 8.31 -2.34 -0.05
N ILE A 24 7.04 -2.61 -0.37
CA ILE A 24 6.24 -1.80 -1.31
C ILE A 24 6.11 -0.36 -0.83
N GLY A 25 5.83 -0.16 0.46
CA GLY A 25 5.66 1.19 1.01
C GLY A 25 6.92 2.04 0.87
N LEU A 26 8.09 1.44 1.10
CA LEU A 26 9.37 2.12 0.92
C LEU A 26 9.66 2.45 -0.54
N ALA A 27 9.40 1.50 -1.45
CA ALA A 27 9.56 1.76 -2.89
C ALA A 27 8.67 2.92 -3.36
N ILE A 28 7.42 2.99 -2.87
CA ILE A 28 6.53 4.11 -3.16
C ILE A 28 7.07 5.41 -2.58
N ALA A 29 7.52 5.40 -1.31
CA ALA A 29 8.08 6.58 -0.65
C ALA A 29 9.32 7.12 -1.38
N ASP A 30 10.25 6.23 -1.75
CA ASP A 30 11.45 6.58 -2.51
C ASP A 30 11.09 7.17 -3.89
N ALA A 31 10.14 6.55 -4.60
CA ALA A 31 9.73 7.01 -5.93
C ALA A 31 9.10 8.42 -5.90
N PHE A 32 8.23 8.73 -4.91
CA PHE A 32 7.72 10.09 -4.74
C PHE A 32 8.82 11.09 -4.37
N ALA A 33 9.75 10.70 -3.51
CA ALA A 33 10.88 11.55 -3.13
C ALA A 33 11.82 11.83 -4.32
N GLU A 34 12.09 10.85 -5.18
CA GLU A 34 12.86 11.00 -6.42
C GLU A 34 12.18 11.93 -7.42
N CYS A 35 10.86 12.01 -7.41
CA CYS A 35 10.07 12.99 -8.18
C CYS A 35 10.03 14.39 -7.54
N GLY A 36 10.76 14.62 -6.45
CA GLY A 36 10.79 15.91 -5.74
C GLY A 36 9.65 16.10 -4.74
N GLY A 37 8.95 15.03 -4.36
CA GLY A 37 7.92 15.04 -3.31
C GLY A 37 8.53 15.18 -1.91
N LYS A 38 7.76 15.80 -1.01
CA LYS A 38 8.04 15.84 0.43
C LYS A 38 7.31 14.66 1.08
N VAL A 39 8.05 13.63 1.47
CA VAL A 39 7.48 12.36 1.91
C VAL A 39 7.63 12.18 3.41
N HIS A 40 6.54 11.77 4.05
CA HIS A 40 6.52 11.29 5.43
C HIS A 40 6.05 9.84 5.45
N VAL A 41 6.75 8.99 6.21
CA VAL A 41 6.37 7.59 6.38
C VAL A 41 6.03 7.32 7.85
N CYS A 42 5.07 6.45 8.10
CA CYS A 42 4.88 5.87 9.42
C CYS A 42 5.01 4.35 9.34
N ASP A 43 5.54 3.74 10.38
CA ASP A 43 5.72 2.29 10.47
C ASP A 43 5.71 1.86 11.95
N ALA A 44 5.24 0.65 12.22
CA ALA A 44 5.26 0.07 13.56
C ALA A 44 6.64 -0.53 13.92
N SER A 45 7.54 -0.69 12.96
CA SER A 45 8.87 -1.28 13.14
C SER A 45 9.91 -0.21 13.41
N GLU A 46 10.27 -0.02 14.68
CA GLU A 46 11.37 0.86 15.07
C GLU A 46 12.67 0.48 14.34
N LYS A 47 12.95 -0.82 14.21
CA LYS A 47 14.11 -1.31 13.46
C LYS A 47 14.12 -0.87 12.00
N ALA A 48 12.98 -0.95 11.31
CA ALA A 48 12.88 -0.54 9.91
C ALA A 48 13.05 0.98 9.77
N LEU A 49 12.48 1.77 10.67
CA LEU A 49 12.67 3.22 10.72
C LEU A 49 14.12 3.61 10.99
N ALA A 50 14.80 2.92 11.92
CA ALA A 50 16.22 3.15 12.20
C ALA A 50 17.11 2.82 10.97
N MET A 51 16.82 1.73 10.27
CA MET A 51 17.50 1.39 9.02
C MET A 51 17.26 2.44 7.93
N LEU A 52 16.05 2.99 7.85
CA LEU A 52 15.72 4.06 6.91
C LEU A 52 16.52 5.33 7.21
N ALA A 53 16.63 5.72 8.48
CA ALA A 53 17.41 6.90 8.90
C ALA A 53 18.91 6.77 8.61
N GLY A 54 19.46 5.55 8.61
CA GLY A 54 20.86 5.26 8.33
C GLY A 54 21.22 5.16 6.83
N ARG A 55 20.23 5.27 5.91
CA ARG A 55 20.50 5.20 4.48
C ARG A 55 21.23 6.48 3.98
N PRO A 56 22.23 6.35 3.10
CA PRO A 56 22.75 7.52 2.38
C PRO A 56 21.60 8.09 1.53
N SER A 57 21.13 9.27 1.91
CA SER A 57 19.86 9.83 1.48
C SER A 57 19.87 10.26 0.02
N ARG A 58 18.93 9.74 -0.77
CA ARG A 58 18.48 10.39 -2.02
C ARG A 58 17.53 11.56 -1.72
N ALA A 59 16.71 11.46 -0.69
CA ALA A 59 15.89 12.54 -0.13
C ALA A 59 15.56 12.24 1.34
N ALA A 60 15.53 13.26 2.18
CA ALA A 60 15.16 13.10 3.59
C ALA A 60 13.67 12.76 3.70
N LEU A 61 13.35 11.57 4.21
CA LEU A 61 11.99 11.18 4.55
C LEU A 61 11.68 11.57 5.99
N GLY A 62 10.54 12.23 6.22
CA GLY A 62 9.98 12.36 7.56
C GLY A 62 9.51 11.00 8.09
N THR A 63 9.63 10.75 9.39
CA THR A 63 9.26 9.45 9.96
C THR A 63 8.48 9.58 11.26
N THR A 64 7.51 8.70 11.49
CA THR A 64 6.81 8.53 12.78
C THR A 64 6.70 7.05 13.13
N LEU A 65 7.10 6.67 14.33
CA LEU A 65 6.83 5.33 14.88
C LEU A 65 5.35 5.25 15.26
N ALA A 66 4.59 4.41 14.57
CA ALA A 66 3.14 4.30 14.78
C ALA A 66 2.61 2.92 14.39
N ASP A 67 1.86 2.31 15.28
CA ASP A 67 0.93 1.23 14.93
C ASP A 67 -0.33 1.86 14.32
N VAL A 68 -0.62 1.51 13.08
CA VAL A 68 -1.79 2.06 12.35
C VAL A 68 -3.14 1.61 12.96
N ALA A 69 -3.15 0.57 13.78
CA ALA A 69 -4.33 0.10 14.51
C ALA A 69 -4.60 0.92 15.79
N ASP A 70 -3.63 1.72 16.28
CA ASP A 70 -3.79 2.59 17.44
C ASP A 70 -4.28 3.99 17.03
N PRO A 71 -5.53 4.39 17.38
CA PRO A 71 -6.04 5.73 17.06
C PRO A 71 -5.16 6.88 17.58
N ALA A 72 -4.53 6.71 18.75
CA ALA A 72 -3.65 7.73 19.30
C ALA A 72 -2.36 7.86 18.47
N ALA A 73 -1.84 6.77 17.93
CA ALA A 73 -0.72 6.81 16.99
C ALA A 73 -1.11 7.48 15.67
N VAL A 74 -2.31 7.27 15.16
CA VAL A 74 -2.83 7.98 13.98
C VAL A 74 -2.82 9.48 14.21
N GLU A 75 -3.33 9.96 15.36
CA GLU A 75 -3.32 11.39 15.68
C GLU A 75 -1.88 11.97 15.74
N ARG A 76 -0.92 11.23 16.32
CA ARG A 76 0.50 11.65 16.31
C ARG A 76 1.06 11.79 14.91
N VAL A 77 0.77 10.84 14.01
CA VAL A 77 1.21 10.92 12.60
C VAL A 77 0.69 12.20 11.94
N PHE A 78 -0.60 12.52 12.11
CA PHE A 78 -1.17 13.74 11.50
C PHE A 78 -0.65 15.03 12.13
N ALA A 79 -0.33 15.04 13.43
CA ALA A 79 0.35 16.17 14.09
C ALA A 79 1.77 16.38 13.51
N ASP A 80 2.52 15.29 13.29
CA ASP A 80 3.84 15.34 12.67
C ASP A 80 3.78 15.85 11.23
N ILE A 81 2.82 15.39 10.43
CA ILE A 81 2.60 15.85 9.05
C ILE A 81 2.27 17.34 9.02
N ALA A 82 1.38 17.82 9.89
CA ALA A 82 1.05 19.22 9.97
C ALA A 82 2.29 20.09 10.26
N ARG A 83 3.16 19.62 11.15
CA ARG A 83 4.40 20.31 11.53
C ARG A 83 5.49 20.24 10.45
N THR A 84 5.64 19.08 9.76
CA THR A 84 6.79 18.83 8.86
C THR A 84 6.47 19.11 7.41
N LEU A 85 5.23 18.83 6.96
CA LEU A 85 4.80 19.02 5.57
C LEU A 85 3.89 20.25 5.39
N GLY A 86 3.23 20.72 6.45
CA GLY A 86 2.29 21.84 6.39
C GLY A 86 1.00 21.52 5.62
N GLY A 87 0.69 20.25 5.35
CA GLY A 87 -0.49 19.78 4.64
C GLY A 87 -0.26 18.42 4.00
N LEU A 88 -1.23 17.96 3.20
CA LEU A 88 -1.17 16.65 2.55
C LEU A 88 -1.82 16.71 1.17
N ASP A 89 -1.15 16.15 0.15
CA ASP A 89 -1.65 16.05 -1.22
C ASP A 89 -1.95 14.59 -1.60
N VAL A 90 -1.19 13.65 -1.02
CA VAL A 90 -1.33 12.21 -1.31
C VAL A 90 -1.27 11.40 -0.02
N LEU A 91 -2.28 10.56 0.20
CA LEU A 91 -2.27 9.50 1.20
C LEU A 91 -2.08 8.15 0.52
N VAL A 92 -1.03 7.41 0.90
CA VAL A 92 -0.82 6.01 0.49
C VAL A 92 -1.09 5.10 1.69
N ASN A 93 -2.26 4.50 1.72
CA ASN A 93 -2.68 3.49 2.69
C ASN A 93 -2.09 2.13 2.31
N ASN A 94 -0.82 1.90 2.69
CA ASN A 94 -0.08 0.68 2.34
C ASN A 94 0.05 -0.31 3.51
N ALA A 95 0.04 0.14 4.76
CA ALA A 95 0.18 -0.73 5.92
C ALA A 95 -0.79 -1.92 5.88
N GLY A 96 -0.28 -3.10 6.19
CA GLY A 96 -1.09 -4.31 6.19
C GLY A 96 -0.29 -5.57 6.56
N ILE A 97 -0.98 -6.51 7.16
CA ILE A 97 -0.44 -7.82 7.55
C ILE A 97 -1.05 -8.95 6.73
N ALA A 98 -0.35 -10.07 6.73
CA ALA A 98 -0.82 -11.29 6.05
C ALA A 98 -2.02 -11.94 6.75
N GLY A 99 -2.18 -11.69 8.04
CA GLY A 99 -3.13 -12.44 8.86
C GLY A 99 -2.76 -13.92 9.02
N PRO A 100 -3.59 -14.69 9.72
CA PRO A 100 -3.39 -16.12 9.92
C PRO A 100 -3.61 -16.92 8.63
N THR A 101 -3.11 -18.15 8.63
CA THR A 101 -3.37 -19.16 7.61
C THR A 101 -3.95 -20.40 8.28
N GLY A 102 -5.15 -20.84 7.88
CA GLY A 102 -5.85 -22.00 8.46
C GLY A 102 -7.27 -22.12 7.93
N GLY A 103 -7.94 -23.23 8.26
CA GLY A 103 -9.36 -23.42 8.03
C GLY A 103 -10.17 -22.34 8.78
N ILE A 104 -11.37 -22.05 8.30
CA ILE A 104 -12.20 -20.98 8.91
C ILE A 104 -12.58 -21.30 10.37
N ASP A 105 -12.68 -22.56 10.70
CA ASP A 105 -12.97 -23.10 12.03
C ASP A 105 -11.74 -23.16 12.95
N GLU A 106 -10.54 -22.98 12.41
CA GLU A 106 -9.27 -23.00 13.15
C GLU A 106 -8.70 -21.59 13.41
N ILE A 107 -9.26 -20.57 12.76
CA ILE A 107 -8.75 -19.20 12.89
C ILE A 107 -9.14 -18.63 14.26
N ASP A 108 -8.13 -18.24 15.03
CA ASP A 108 -8.33 -17.51 16.29
C ASP A 108 -9.05 -16.16 16.04
N PRO A 109 -10.19 -15.91 16.71
CA PRO A 109 -10.93 -14.65 16.62
C PRO A 109 -10.05 -13.41 16.84
N ALA A 110 -9.09 -13.44 17.76
CA ALA A 110 -8.20 -12.31 18.02
C ALA A 110 -7.30 -12.00 16.81
N GLN A 111 -6.82 -13.02 16.09
CA GLN A 111 -6.05 -12.85 14.88
C GLN A 111 -6.90 -12.33 13.70
N TRP A 112 -8.18 -12.72 13.65
CA TRP A 112 -9.15 -12.15 12.71
C TRP A 112 -9.32 -10.65 12.99
N GLU A 113 -9.60 -10.27 14.22
CA GLU A 113 -9.81 -8.89 14.65
C GLU A 113 -8.56 -8.02 14.37
N GLN A 114 -7.38 -8.53 14.71
CA GLN A 114 -6.12 -7.84 14.39
C GLN A 114 -5.95 -7.61 12.88
N THR A 115 -6.30 -8.60 12.07
CA THR A 115 -6.22 -8.47 10.61
C THR A 115 -7.16 -7.39 10.09
N VAL A 116 -8.39 -7.34 10.61
CA VAL A 116 -9.39 -6.31 10.28
C VAL A 116 -8.93 -4.94 10.76
N ALA A 117 -8.42 -4.83 11.98
CA ALA A 117 -7.94 -3.57 12.55
C ALA A 117 -6.84 -2.94 11.69
N ILE A 118 -5.85 -3.73 11.28
CA ILE A 118 -4.70 -3.22 10.52
C ILE A 118 -5.02 -3.04 9.03
N ASN A 119 -5.67 -4.04 8.39
CA ASN A 119 -5.84 -4.02 6.93
C ASN A 119 -7.02 -3.15 6.46
N LEU A 120 -8.02 -2.93 7.30
CA LEU A 120 -9.25 -2.21 6.94
C LEU A 120 -9.50 -0.99 7.81
N ASN A 121 -9.62 -1.16 9.15
CA ASN A 121 -9.98 -0.05 10.03
C ASN A 121 -8.92 1.06 9.99
N ALA A 122 -7.63 0.72 9.91
CA ALA A 122 -6.57 1.69 9.77
C ALA A 122 -6.73 2.52 8.48
N GLN A 123 -7.09 1.92 7.35
CA GLN A 123 -7.31 2.68 6.11
C GLN A 123 -8.44 3.71 6.24
N PHE A 124 -9.51 3.34 6.93
CA PHE A 124 -10.59 4.27 7.27
C PHE A 124 -10.08 5.41 8.17
N GLN A 125 -9.36 5.09 9.25
CA GLN A 125 -8.86 6.09 10.20
C GLN A 125 -7.94 7.12 9.51
N PHE A 126 -6.99 6.64 8.70
CA PHE A 126 -6.10 7.51 7.94
C PHE A 126 -6.85 8.34 6.90
N ALA A 127 -7.78 7.75 6.14
CA ALA A 127 -8.59 8.48 5.17
C ALA A 127 -9.41 9.58 5.85
N ARG A 128 -10.11 9.26 6.95
CA ARG A 128 -10.90 10.22 7.73
C ARG A 128 -10.08 11.43 8.16
N ARG A 129 -8.83 11.21 8.61
CA ARG A 129 -7.96 12.29 9.07
C ARG A 129 -7.29 13.05 7.92
N ALA A 130 -7.06 12.39 6.78
CA ALA A 130 -6.42 12.99 5.61
C ALA A 130 -7.36 13.90 4.83
N VAL A 131 -8.65 13.58 4.72
CA VAL A 131 -9.62 14.30 3.88
C VAL A 131 -9.62 15.82 4.07
N PRO A 132 -9.62 16.39 5.32
CA PRO A 132 -9.53 17.84 5.49
C PRO A 132 -8.28 18.46 4.85
N MET A 133 -7.12 17.79 4.93
CA MET A 133 -5.87 18.27 4.36
C MET A 133 -5.82 18.08 2.83
N LEU A 134 -6.35 16.94 2.32
CA LEU A 134 -6.41 16.64 0.89
C LEU A 134 -7.34 17.59 0.12
N ARG A 135 -8.36 18.12 0.78
CA ARG A 135 -9.28 19.12 0.20
C ARG A 135 -8.55 20.40 -0.20
N ASP A 136 -7.52 20.76 0.56
CA ASP A 136 -6.71 21.98 0.35
C ASP A 136 -5.49 21.71 -0.56
N ALA A 137 -5.43 20.57 -1.21
CA ALA A 137 -4.34 20.19 -2.12
C ALA A 137 -4.42 21.03 -3.42
N PRO A 138 -3.36 21.74 -3.82
CA PRO A 138 -3.39 22.69 -4.94
C PRO A 138 -3.61 22.03 -6.32
N HIS A 139 -3.33 20.72 -6.43
CA HIS A 139 -3.51 19.95 -7.67
C HIS A 139 -4.60 18.87 -7.52
N GLY A 140 -5.47 19.01 -6.51
CA GLY A 140 -6.42 17.97 -6.12
C GLY A 140 -5.76 16.87 -5.26
N GLY A 141 -6.52 16.36 -4.30
CA GLY A 141 -6.07 15.31 -3.39
C GLY A 141 -6.08 13.93 -4.04
N ALA A 142 -5.23 13.00 -3.53
CA ALA A 142 -5.29 11.61 -3.94
C ALA A 142 -5.15 10.64 -2.76
N ILE A 143 -5.94 9.58 -2.77
CA ILE A 143 -5.81 8.44 -1.87
C ILE A 143 -5.50 7.19 -2.70
N ILE A 144 -4.38 6.53 -2.39
CA ILE A 144 -3.99 5.25 -2.96
C ILE A 144 -4.09 4.19 -1.86
N ALA A 145 -4.96 3.20 -2.04
CA ALA A 145 -5.15 2.12 -1.07
C ALA A 145 -4.51 0.82 -1.60
N LEU A 146 -3.64 0.19 -0.80
CA LEU A 146 -3.07 -1.12 -1.18
C LEU A 146 -4.05 -2.25 -0.81
N SER A 147 -4.77 -2.73 -1.83
CA SER A 147 -5.50 -3.98 -1.76
C SER A 147 -4.56 -5.16 -2.07
N SER A 148 -4.95 -6.10 -2.91
CA SER A 148 -4.22 -7.28 -3.37
C SER A 148 -5.01 -7.95 -4.49
N VAL A 149 -4.39 -8.85 -5.25
CA VAL A 149 -5.16 -9.81 -6.08
C VAL A 149 -6.14 -10.64 -5.23
N ALA A 150 -5.86 -10.85 -3.94
CA ALA A 150 -6.80 -11.43 -2.98
C ALA A 150 -8.04 -10.55 -2.70
N GLY A 151 -8.06 -9.31 -3.16
CA GLY A 151 -9.24 -8.42 -3.17
C GLY A 151 -10.08 -8.50 -4.44
N ARG A 152 -9.76 -9.45 -5.36
CA ARG A 152 -10.58 -9.77 -6.55
C ARG A 152 -10.73 -11.27 -6.79
N LEU A 153 -9.91 -12.10 -6.10
CA LEU A 153 -9.92 -13.56 -6.20
C LEU A 153 -10.20 -14.18 -4.83
N GLY A 154 -10.75 -15.38 -4.80
CA GLY A 154 -10.81 -16.19 -3.61
C GLY A 154 -9.41 -16.65 -3.19
N TYR A 155 -9.15 -16.73 -1.88
CA TYR A 155 -7.86 -17.20 -1.37
C TYR A 155 -8.09 -18.20 -0.22
N ALA A 156 -8.06 -19.48 -0.55
CA ALA A 156 -8.29 -20.56 0.41
C ALA A 156 -7.30 -20.49 1.58
N PHE A 157 -7.79 -20.75 2.78
CA PHE A 157 -7.03 -20.72 4.04
C PHE A 157 -6.45 -19.33 4.42
N ARG A 158 -6.88 -18.28 3.75
CA ARG A 158 -6.47 -16.90 3.98
C ARG A 158 -7.68 -15.95 4.07
N THR A 159 -8.79 -16.47 4.61
CA THR A 159 -10.08 -15.77 4.65
C THR A 159 -10.01 -14.38 5.27
N PRO A 160 -9.35 -14.13 6.44
CA PRO A 160 -9.28 -12.78 7.02
C PRO A 160 -8.56 -11.79 6.09
N TYR A 161 -7.47 -12.22 5.48
CA TYR A 161 -6.73 -11.39 4.53
C TYR A 161 -7.57 -11.05 3.30
N SER A 162 -8.15 -12.08 2.67
CA SER A 162 -8.97 -11.89 1.46
C SER A 162 -10.17 -10.99 1.75
N ALA A 163 -10.91 -11.26 2.82
CA ALA A 163 -12.07 -10.46 3.21
C ALA A 163 -11.72 -8.97 3.39
N THR A 164 -10.61 -8.68 4.10
CA THR A 164 -10.16 -7.30 4.28
C THR A 164 -9.73 -6.64 2.96
N LYS A 165 -9.08 -7.38 2.05
CA LYS A 165 -8.62 -6.84 0.76
C LYS A 165 -9.77 -6.60 -0.23
N TRP A 166 -10.84 -7.39 -0.17
CA TRP A 166 -12.10 -7.10 -0.87
C TRP A 166 -12.80 -5.87 -0.27
N ALA A 167 -12.85 -5.77 1.07
CA ALA A 167 -13.45 -4.63 1.74
C ALA A 167 -12.75 -3.30 1.39
N VAL A 168 -11.42 -3.30 1.20
CA VAL A 168 -10.66 -2.13 0.73
C VAL A 168 -11.13 -1.68 -0.64
N VAL A 169 -11.46 -2.59 -1.56
CA VAL A 169 -12.00 -2.22 -2.88
C VAL A 169 -13.37 -1.55 -2.74
N GLY A 170 -14.25 -2.08 -1.88
CA GLY A 170 -15.54 -1.45 -1.57
C GLY A 170 -15.38 -0.06 -0.96
N LEU A 171 -14.46 0.10 0.01
CA LEU A 171 -14.12 1.39 0.63
C LEU A 171 -13.67 2.40 -0.42
N VAL A 172 -12.74 2.02 -1.31
CA VAL A 172 -12.22 2.88 -2.38
C VAL A 172 -13.32 3.35 -3.32
N LYS A 173 -14.21 2.46 -3.75
CA LYS A 173 -15.32 2.82 -4.64
C LYS A 173 -16.28 3.81 -4.00
N SER A 174 -16.62 3.61 -2.74
CA SER A 174 -17.50 4.51 -1.98
C SER A 174 -16.86 5.88 -1.77
N LEU A 175 -15.60 5.91 -1.29
CA LEU A 175 -14.87 7.15 -1.09
C LEU A 175 -14.64 7.93 -2.40
N ALA A 176 -14.46 7.25 -3.53
CA ALA A 176 -14.30 7.92 -4.83
C ALA A 176 -15.55 8.72 -5.22
N ILE A 177 -16.75 8.20 -4.92
CA ILE A 177 -18.02 8.90 -5.16
C ILE A 177 -18.19 10.07 -4.16
N GLU A 178 -17.95 9.79 -2.89
CA GLU A 178 -18.13 10.75 -1.80
C GLU A 178 -17.18 11.96 -1.91
N LEU A 179 -15.92 11.70 -2.24
CA LEU A 179 -14.85 12.70 -2.21
C LEU A 179 -14.58 13.34 -3.59
N GLY A 180 -15.13 12.78 -4.67
CA GLY A 180 -14.99 13.34 -6.01
C GLY A 180 -15.42 14.80 -6.13
N PRO A 181 -16.58 15.23 -5.57
CA PRO A 181 -16.99 16.63 -5.55
C PRO A 181 -16.04 17.58 -4.81
N LEU A 182 -15.15 17.04 -3.98
CA LEU A 182 -14.10 17.77 -3.26
C LEU A 182 -12.76 17.79 -4.02
N GLY A 183 -12.71 17.28 -5.26
CA GLY A 183 -11.48 17.19 -6.05
C GLY A 183 -10.50 16.11 -5.56
N ILE A 184 -10.93 15.15 -4.74
CA ILE A 184 -10.10 14.08 -4.21
C ILE A 184 -10.38 12.80 -4.98
N ARG A 185 -9.34 12.20 -5.56
CA ARG A 185 -9.40 10.93 -6.28
C ARG A 185 -9.01 9.79 -5.36
N VAL A 186 -9.68 8.64 -5.48
CA VAL A 186 -9.42 7.48 -4.62
C VAL A 186 -9.32 6.23 -5.49
N ASN A 187 -8.16 5.56 -5.43
CA ASN A 187 -7.93 4.34 -6.21
C ASN A 187 -7.27 3.26 -5.35
N ALA A 188 -7.50 2.00 -5.70
CA ALA A 188 -6.79 0.86 -5.15
C ALA A 188 -5.74 0.35 -6.13
N ILE A 189 -4.61 -0.10 -5.61
CA ILE A 189 -3.67 -0.96 -6.33
C ILE A 189 -3.82 -2.38 -5.77
N GLN A 190 -3.81 -3.37 -6.66
CA GLN A 190 -3.92 -4.79 -6.32
C GLN A 190 -2.63 -5.53 -6.72
N PRO A 191 -1.59 -5.49 -5.87
CA PRO A 191 -0.37 -6.25 -6.13
C PRO A 191 -0.62 -7.75 -6.20
N GLY A 192 0.14 -8.44 -7.06
CA GLY A 192 0.21 -9.88 -7.10
C GLY A 192 1.27 -10.45 -6.14
N ILE A 193 2.03 -11.39 -6.64
CA ILE A 193 3.19 -11.96 -5.95
C ILE A 193 4.36 -10.99 -6.15
N VAL A 194 4.70 -10.26 -5.09
CA VAL A 194 5.72 -9.21 -5.13
C VAL A 194 7.04 -9.73 -4.55
N ARG A 195 8.12 -9.53 -5.30
CA ARG A 195 9.48 -9.90 -4.90
C ARG A 195 9.88 -9.19 -3.61
N GLY A 196 10.49 -9.92 -2.70
CA GLY A 196 11.00 -9.34 -1.46
C GLY A 196 11.15 -10.36 -0.32
N PRO A 197 11.72 -9.93 0.81
CA PRO A 197 12.00 -10.82 1.93
C PRO A 197 10.76 -11.54 2.50
N ARG A 198 9.59 -10.88 2.43
CA ARG A 198 8.32 -11.48 2.87
C ARG A 198 7.94 -12.67 1.99
N MET A 199 7.97 -12.50 0.67
CA MET A 199 7.59 -13.56 -0.27
C MET A 199 8.59 -14.70 -0.23
N ARG A 200 9.89 -14.39 -0.12
CA ARG A 200 10.92 -15.39 0.05
C ARG A 200 10.63 -16.31 1.25
N ARG A 201 10.33 -15.75 2.42
CA ARG A 201 9.96 -16.55 3.62
C ARG A 201 8.70 -17.39 3.40
N VAL A 202 7.71 -16.88 2.66
CA VAL A 202 6.50 -17.64 2.33
C VAL A 202 6.84 -18.85 1.47
N ILE A 203 7.69 -18.67 0.45
CA ILE A 203 8.13 -19.76 -0.43
C ILE A 203 8.97 -20.77 0.34
N GLU A 204 9.95 -20.31 1.15
CA GLU A 204 10.80 -21.17 2.00
C GLU A 204 9.95 -22.03 2.95
N ALA A 205 9.00 -21.42 3.66
CA ALA A 205 8.11 -22.15 4.58
C ALA A 205 7.25 -23.19 3.86
N ARG A 206 6.74 -22.85 2.68
CA ARG A 206 5.92 -23.80 1.90
C ARG A 206 6.74 -24.91 1.27
N ALA A 207 7.94 -24.63 0.82
CA ALA A 207 8.88 -25.62 0.30
C ALA A 207 9.22 -26.65 1.38
N ALA A 208 9.59 -26.19 2.59
CA ALA A 208 9.86 -27.05 3.74
C ALA A 208 8.65 -27.93 4.12
N GLN A 209 7.43 -27.38 4.12
CA GLN A 209 6.21 -28.12 4.42
C GLN A 209 5.92 -29.24 3.41
N LEU A 210 6.29 -29.04 2.14
CA LEU A 210 6.07 -30.01 1.06
C LEU A 210 7.26 -30.91 0.80
N GLY A 211 8.39 -30.73 1.49
CA GLY A 211 9.61 -31.51 1.31
C GLY A 211 10.27 -31.31 -0.07
N ILE A 212 10.13 -30.12 -0.66
CA ILE A 212 10.74 -29.74 -1.94
C ILE A 212 11.70 -28.57 -1.75
N ASP A 213 12.55 -28.28 -2.72
CA ASP A 213 13.46 -27.16 -2.64
C ASP A 213 12.77 -25.81 -2.95
N TYR A 214 13.48 -24.70 -2.66
CA TYR A 214 12.99 -23.35 -2.88
C TYR A 214 12.63 -23.09 -4.35
N ASP A 215 13.49 -23.49 -5.28
CA ASP A 215 13.32 -23.20 -6.71
C ASP A 215 12.11 -23.93 -7.29
N GLN A 216 11.90 -25.19 -6.87
CA GLN A 216 10.68 -25.93 -7.23
C GLN A 216 9.41 -25.26 -6.70
N MET A 217 9.46 -24.75 -5.47
CA MET A 217 8.30 -24.06 -4.90
C MET A 217 8.08 -22.69 -5.58
N GLU A 218 9.14 -21.94 -5.85
CA GLU A 218 9.06 -20.68 -6.60
C GLU A 218 8.46 -20.91 -7.99
N ALA A 219 8.92 -21.92 -8.71
CA ALA A 219 8.36 -22.29 -10.03
C ALA A 219 6.84 -22.51 -9.97
N ARG A 220 6.34 -23.26 -8.95
CA ARG A 220 4.89 -23.45 -8.74
C ARG A 220 4.13 -22.15 -8.50
N TYR A 221 4.74 -21.17 -7.82
CA TYR A 221 4.15 -19.85 -7.66
C TYR A 221 4.12 -19.08 -8.98
N LEU A 222 5.21 -19.16 -9.77
CA LEU A 222 5.32 -18.49 -11.06
C LEU A 222 4.38 -19.08 -12.12
N GLU A 223 4.06 -20.36 -12.06
CA GLU A 223 3.07 -20.99 -12.94
C GLU A 223 1.69 -20.35 -12.85
N LYS A 224 1.32 -19.78 -11.70
CA LYS A 224 0.06 -19.06 -11.50
C LYS A 224 0.04 -17.65 -12.08
N ILE A 225 1.17 -17.16 -12.55
CA ILE A 225 1.34 -15.82 -13.10
C ILE A 225 1.54 -15.92 -14.62
N SER A 226 0.69 -15.29 -15.43
CA SER A 226 0.80 -15.37 -16.89
C SER A 226 2.15 -14.90 -17.41
N LEU A 227 2.73 -13.84 -16.82
CA LEU A 227 4.05 -13.33 -17.18
C LEU A 227 5.23 -14.13 -16.61
N ARG A 228 4.97 -15.22 -15.86
CA ARG A 228 5.97 -16.15 -15.32
C ARG A 228 7.08 -15.47 -14.49
N ARG A 229 6.78 -14.35 -13.88
CA ARG A 229 7.70 -13.62 -13.00
C ARG A 229 6.96 -12.96 -11.84
N MET A 230 7.65 -12.73 -10.75
CA MET A 230 7.14 -11.88 -9.67
C MET A 230 7.09 -10.42 -10.15
N THR A 231 6.18 -9.65 -9.57
CA THR A 231 6.17 -8.20 -9.68
C THR A 231 7.24 -7.60 -8.77
N ASP A 232 7.97 -6.60 -9.21
CA ASP A 232 8.90 -5.88 -8.38
C ASP A 232 8.20 -4.71 -7.64
N PRO A 233 8.64 -4.33 -6.42
CA PRO A 233 8.06 -3.21 -5.67
C PRO A 233 8.01 -1.91 -6.48
N ASP A 234 9.00 -1.68 -7.34
CA ASP A 234 9.09 -0.47 -8.17
C ASP A 234 7.97 -0.40 -9.23
N GLU A 235 7.43 -1.53 -9.70
CA GLU A 235 6.29 -1.55 -10.62
C GLU A 235 5.01 -1.07 -9.91
N ILE A 236 4.86 -1.39 -8.62
CA ILE A 236 3.78 -0.88 -7.78
C ILE A 236 3.97 0.62 -7.55
N ALA A 237 5.20 1.04 -7.26
CA ALA A 237 5.54 2.44 -7.04
C ALA A 237 5.30 3.28 -8.30
N ALA A 238 5.69 2.80 -9.48
CA ALA A 238 5.43 3.46 -10.76
C ALA A 238 3.92 3.64 -11.02
N THR A 239 3.09 2.63 -10.66
CA THR A 239 1.63 2.74 -10.76
C THR A 239 1.08 3.80 -9.81
N ALA A 240 1.58 3.87 -8.56
CA ALA A 240 1.18 4.89 -7.61
C ALA A 240 1.55 6.31 -8.08
N LEU A 241 2.76 6.49 -8.62
CA LEU A 241 3.19 7.75 -9.24
C LEU A 241 2.27 8.16 -10.40
N PHE A 242 1.99 7.24 -11.34
CA PHE A 242 1.09 7.50 -12.46
C PHE A 242 -0.29 7.93 -12.00
N LEU A 243 -0.89 7.23 -11.04
CA LEU A 243 -2.18 7.59 -10.48
C LEU A 243 -2.20 8.98 -9.82
N CYS A 244 -1.05 9.48 -9.36
CA CYS A 244 -0.88 10.81 -8.77
C CYS A 244 -0.32 11.86 -9.75
N SER A 245 -0.08 11.48 -11.01
CA SER A 245 0.34 12.40 -12.08
C SER A 245 -0.84 13.08 -12.76
N PRO A 246 -0.62 14.15 -13.55
CA PRO A 246 -1.67 14.75 -14.37
C PRO A 246 -2.36 13.76 -15.30
N GLY A 247 -1.65 12.76 -15.83
CA GLY A 247 -2.21 11.70 -16.67
C GLY A 247 -3.18 10.78 -15.92
N GLY A 248 -3.07 10.70 -14.60
CA GLY A 248 -3.98 9.95 -13.73
C GLY A 248 -5.22 10.72 -13.30
N HIS A 249 -5.39 11.99 -13.67
CA HIS A 249 -6.47 12.84 -13.16
C HIS A 249 -7.88 12.34 -13.53
N GLY A 250 -8.04 11.63 -14.63
CA GLY A 250 -9.30 11.02 -15.03
C GLY A 250 -9.60 9.68 -14.35
N ILE A 251 -8.72 9.19 -13.44
CA ILE A 251 -8.83 7.86 -12.83
C ILE A 251 -9.23 8.00 -11.37
N SER A 252 -10.45 7.56 -11.02
CA SER A 252 -10.95 7.48 -9.65
C SER A 252 -11.89 6.28 -9.51
N GLY A 253 -11.98 5.68 -8.32
CA GLY A 253 -12.80 4.51 -8.03
C GLY A 253 -12.31 3.20 -8.66
N GLN A 254 -11.07 3.16 -9.17
CA GLN A 254 -10.52 1.98 -9.82
C GLN A 254 -9.73 1.09 -8.87
N ALA A 255 -9.74 -0.22 -9.16
CA ALA A 255 -8.88 -1.21 -8.52
C ALA A 255 -7.97 -1.80 -9.61
N ILE A 256 -6.71 -1.33 -9.64
CA ILE A 256 -5.76 -1.63 -10.70
C ILE A 256 -4.83 -2.76 -10.26
N SER A 257 -4.88 -3.89 -10.97
CA SER A 257 -4.00 -5.02 -10.70
C SER A 257 -2.61 -4.78 -11.30
N VAL A 258 -1.58 -4.94 -10.47
CA VAL A 258 -0.16 -4.99 -10.87
C VAL A 258 0.37 -6.36 -10.45
N CYS A 259 0.14 -7.37 -11.25
CA CYS A 259 0.25 -8.77 -10.81
C CYS A 259 0.76 -9.75 -11.87
N GLY A 260 1.11 -9.27 -13.06
CA GLY A 260 1.51 -10.16 -14.16
C GLY A 260 0.41 -11.11 -14.63
N ASN A 261 -0.86 -10.75 -14.37
CA ASN A 261 -2.05 -11.56 -14.60
C ASN A 261 -2.07 -12.86 -13.78
N VAL A 262 -2.33 -12.72 -12.47
CA VAL A 262 -2.67 -13.83 -11.58
C VAL A 262 -4.17 -14.08 -11.64
N GLU A 263 -4.58 -15.29 -12.02
CA GLU A 263 -6.00 -15.67 -12.14
C GLU A 263 -6.46 -16.65 -11.05
N THR A 264 -5.53 -17.29 -10.35
CA THR A 264 -5.81 -18.20 -9.22
C THR A 264 -4.82 -17.98 -8.07
N LEU A 265 -5.26 -18.20 -6.84
CA LEU A 265 -4.40 -18.11 -5.63
C LEU A 265 -4.31 -19.45 -4.89
#